data_8521b0d4e5d6d7d513755959b400c5c7
#
_entry.id   8521b0d4e5d6d7d513755959b400c5c7
#
_cell.length_a   1.000
_cell.length_b   1.000
_cell.length_c   1.000
_cell.angle_alpha   90.00
_cell.angle_beta   90.00
_cell.angle_gamma   90.00
#
_symmetry.space_group_name_H-M   'P 1'
#
loop_
_entity.id
_entity.type
_entity.pdbx_description
1 polymer ?
#
loop_
_entity_poly.entity_id
_entity_poly.type
_entity_poly.pdbx_seq_one_letter_code
_entity_poly.pdbx_strand_id
1 'polypeptide(L)'
;NSKLAVPILLAIVWGAGIGGFGSPLGGAANLVAISYLEKLTGQEFMYIDWVVRFLPLLVLVLLLNLFFLFHLPVPVKRLAGTSEYFKEMYAQLGTIRLGEKISLVLFVAATLLAFIRPLYAGWLPALKPAYVFLIMGLLAFTFEDEDGKALLTWEFAEKGVMWGMLFLFAGGLALGSLVTETGAALKMAEAITLLPLPLLCL
;
A
#
# COMPACT_ATOMS: atom_id res chain seq x y z
N ASN A 1 19.86 14.74 20.24
CA ASN A 1 18.84 14.31 20.84
C ASN A 1 18.06 13.09 20.39
N SER A 2 18.72 11.98 20.48
CA SER A 2 18.27 10.68 20.01
C SER A 2 17.13 10.04 20.80
N LYS A 3 16.91 10.43 22.06
CA LYS A 3 15.94 9.75 22.93
C LYS A 3 14.46 9.99 22.53
N LEU A 4 14.15 11.11 21.86
CA LEU A 4 12.81 11.36 21.34
C LEU A 4 12.66 10.85 19.90
N ALA A 5 13.74 10.81 19.13
CA ALA A 5 13.70 10.33 17.75
C ALA A 5 13.30 8.85 17.65
N VAL A 6 13.74 8.02 18.60
CA VAL A 6 13.44 6.58 18.60
C VAL A 6 11.94 6.29 18.65
N PRO A 7 11.14 6.78 19.62
CA PRO A 7 9.71 6.50 19.64
C PRO A 7 8.96 7.10 18.43
N ILE A 8 9.40 8.26 17.90
CA ILE A 8 8.81 8.83 16.69
C ILE A 8 9.07 7.95 15.47
N LEU A 9 10.32 7.51 15.28
CA LEU A 9 10.68 6.63 14.18
C LEU A 9 9.96 5.28 14.29
N LEU A 10 9.87 4.71 15.49
CA LEU A 10 9.11 3.49 15.74
C LEU A 10 7.63 3.68 15.42
N ALA A 11 7.02 4.79 15.83
CA ALA A 11 5.63 5.10 15.52
C ALA A 11 5.38 5.17 14.00
N ILE A 12 6.29 5.80 13.26
CA ILE A 12 6.21 5.93 11.80
C ILE A 12 6.36 4.55 11.14
N VAL A 13 7.40 3.80 11.48
CA VAL A 13 7.69 2.50 10.85
C VAL A 13 6.59 1.49 11.15
N TRP A 14 6.17 1.39 12.41
CA TRP A 14 5.10 0.46 12.80
C TRP A 14 3.75 0.90 12.25
N GLY A 15 3.45 2.20 12.26
CA GLY A 15 2.22 2.74 11.67
C GLY A 15 2.13 2.46 10.18
N ALA A 16 3.21 2.65 9.44
CA ALA A 16 3.29 2.32 8.02
C ALA A 16 3.13 0.82 7.77
N GLY A 17 3.81 -0.03 8.55
CA GLY A 17 3.70 -1.48 8.44
C GLY A 17 2.29 -2.00 8.76
N ILE A 18 1.68 -1.52 9.85
CA ILE A 18 0.32 -1.87 10.24
C ILE A 18 -0.69 -1.40 9.19
N GLY A 19 -0.57 -0.14 8.73
CA GLY A 19 -1.43 0.40 7.68
C GLY A 19 -1.34 -0.36 6.37
N GLY A 20 -0.17 -0.91 6.06
CA GLY A 20 0.10 -1.64 4.82
C GLY A 20 -0.80 -2.87 4.60
N PHE A 21 -1.15 -3.61 5.65
CA PHE A 21 -2.07 -4.74 5.47
C PHE A 21 -3.56 -4.37 5.59
N GLY A 22 -3.87 -3.13 5.92
CA GLY A 22 -5.25 -2.65 6.02
C GLY A 22 -5.98 -2.57 4.68
N SER A 23 -5.27 -2.59 3.56
CA SER A 23 -5.88 -2.60 2.22
C SER A 23 -5.13 -3.52 1.27
N PRO A 24 -5.80 -4.03 0.20
CA PRO A 24 -5.15 -4.80 -0.85
C PRO A 24 -3.92 -4.09 -1.46
N LEU A 25 -4.03 -2.79 -1.66
CA LEU A 25 -3.00 -1.96 -2.30
C LEU A 25 -1.94 -1.45 -1.32
N GLY A 26 -2.11 -1.69 -0.03
CA GLY A 26 -1.18 -1.23 1.01
C GLY A 26 0.17 -1.97 1.01
N GLY A 27 0.27 -3.10 0.30
CA GLY A 27 1.51 -3.84 0.15
C GLY A 27 1.46 -4.82 -1.01
N ALA A 28 2.59 -5.00 -1.70
CA ALA A 28 2.67 -5.94 -2.83
C ALA A 28 2.40 -7.39 -2.41
N ALA A 29 2.77 -7.78 -1.20
CA ALA A 29 2.48 -9.10 -0.65
C ALA A 29 0.97 -9.38 -0.56
N ASN A 30 0.15 -8.36 -0.29
CA ASN A 30 -1.30 -8.48 -0.24
C ASN A 30 -1.86 -8.85 -1.62
N LEU A 31 -1.35 -8.21 -2.68
CA LEU A 31 -1.75 -8.50 -4.06
C LEU A 31 -1.36 -9.91 -4.50
N VAL A 32 -0.17 -10.38 -4.07
CA VAL A 32 0.25 -11.76 -4.30
C VAL A 32 -0.69 -12.73 -3.62
N ALA A 33 -1.00 -12.51 -2.34
CA ALA A 33 -1.93 -13.35 -1.59
C ALA A 33 -3.33 -13.38 -2.24
N ILE A 34 -3.85 -12.22 -2.68
CA ILE A 34 -5.13 -12.13 -3.38
C ILE A 34 -5.09 -12.90 -4.69
N SER A 35 -4.05 -12.70 -5.52
CA SER A 35 -3.94 -13.39 -6.80
C SER A 35 -3.89 -14.92 -6.63
N TYR A 36 -3.26 -15.40 -5.56
CA TYR A 36 -3.23 -16.81 -5.23
C TYR A 36 -4.59 -17.34 -4.77
N LEU A 37 -5.29 -16.58 -3.92
CA LEU A 37 -6.65 -16.90 -3.49
C LEU A 37 -7.62 -16.95 -4.68
N GLU A 38 -7.54 -15.97 -5.61
CA GLU A 38 -8.35 -15.94 -6.82
C GLU A 38 -8.08 -17.16 -7.72
N LYS A 39 -6.81 -17.58 -7.86
CA LYS A 39 -6.46 -18.80 -8.59
C LYS A 39 -7.03 -20.08 -7.97
N LEU A 40 -7.02 -20.18 -6.63
CA LEU A 40 -7.54 -21.33 -5.90
C LEU A 40 -9.07 -21.41 -5.89
N THR A 41 -9.73 -20.26 -5.72
CA THR A 41 -11.19 -20.19 -5.56
C THR A 41 -11.94 -20.03 -6.88
N GLY A 42 -11.25 -19.57 -7.93
CA GLY A 42 -11.87 -19.21 -9.22
C GLY A 42 -12.77 -17.96 -9.14
N GLN A 43 -12.74 -17.25 -8.01
CA GLN A 43 -13.57 -16.06 -7.77
C GLN A 43 -12.71 -14.82 -7.52
N GLU A 44 -13.17 -13.66 -8.01
CA GLU A 44 -12.52 -12.37 -7.73
C GLU A 44 -12.64 -12.04 -6.25
N PHE A 45 -11.51 -11.72 -5.62
CA PHE A 45 -11.47 -11.31 -4.22
C PHE A 45 -11.71 -9.80 -4.13
N MET A 46 -12.87 -9.42 -3.58
CA MET A 46 -13.28 -8.02 -3.54
C MET A 46 -12.44 -7.19 -2.57
N TYR A 47 -12.18 -5.94 -2.93
CA TYR A 47 -11.44 -4.99 -2.11
C TYR A 47 -12.05 -4.84 -0.71
N ILE A 48 -13.37 -4.73 -0.65
CA ILE A 48 -14.10 -4.60 0.60
C ILE A 48 -13.98 -5.84 1.49
N ASP A 49 -13.92 -7.03 0.90
CA ASP A 49 -13.79 -8.29 1.66
C ASP A 49 -12.46 -8.34 2.40
N TRP A 50 -11.39 -7.84 1.77
CA TRP A 50 -10.09 -7.70 2.42
C TRP A 50 -10.20 -6.78 3.63
N VAL A 51 -10.70 -5.56 3.42
CA VAL A 51 -10.79 -4.55 4.47
C VAL A 51 -11.61 -5.06 5.65
N VAL A 52 -12.80 -5.62 5.41
CA VAL A 52 -13.68 -6.12 6.48
C VAL A 52 -13.05 -7.26 7.26
N ARG A 53 -12.37 -8.18 6.58
CA ARG A 53 -11.73 -9.34 7.25
C ARG A 53 -10.52 -8.94 8.08
N PHE A 54 -9.71 -8.00 7.58
CA PHE A 54 -8.49 -7.59 8.28
C PHE A 54 -8.68 -6.41 9.24
N LEU A 55 -9.81 -5.70 9.18
CA LEU A 55 -10.11 -4.57 10.06
C LEU A 55 -10.01 -4.92 11.56
N PRO A 56 -10.58 -6.04 12.05
CA PRO A 56 -10.46 -6.38 13.48
C PRO A 56 -9.02 -6.60 13.91
N LEU A 57 -8.24 -7.29 13.07
CA LEU A 57 -6.81 -7.54 13.33
C LEU A 57 -6.03 -6.22 13.29
N LEU A 58 -6.30 -5.36 12.30
CA LEU A 58 -5.67 -4.05 12.18
C LEU A 58 -5.90 -3.20 13.43
N VAL A 59 -7.15 -3.13 13.89
CA VAL A 59 -7.51 -2.37 15.10
C VAL A 59 -6.79 -2.96 16.32
N LEU A 60 -6.79 -4.27 16.47
CA LEU A 60 -6.10 -4.95 17.58
C LEU A 60 -4.60 -4.61 17.59
N VAL A 61 -3.92 -4.80 16.45
CA VAL A 61 -2.48 -4.54 16.34
C VAL A 61 -2.16 -3.06 16.53
N LEU A 62 -3.02 -2.15 16.02
CA LEU A 62 -2.88 -0.71 16.24
C LEU A 62 -2.99 -0.36 17.73
N LEU A 63 -3.98 -0.91 18.43
CA LEU A 63 -4.16 -0.68 19.88
C LEU A 63 -2.97 -1.21 20.69
N LEU A 64 -2.48 -2.40 20.35
CA LEU A 64 -1.28 -2.96 20.96
C LEU A 64 -0.04 -2.07 20.71
N ASN A 65 0.11 -1.60 19.49
CA ASN A 65 1.19 -0.69 19.13
C ASN A 65 1.12 0.62 19.91
N LEU A 66 -0.05 1.24 19.99
CA LEU A 66 -0.27 2.45 20.77
C LEU A 66 0.02 2.20 22.26
N PHE A 67 -0.43 1.07 22.80
CA PHE A 67 -0.13 0.69 24.17
C PHE A 67 1.37 0.65 24.44
N PHE A 68 2.15 -0.03 23.58
CA PHE A 68 3.61 -0.07 23.71
C PHE A 68 4.25 1.31 23.57
N LEU A 69 3.83 2.10 22.57
CA LEU A 69 4.38 3.45 22.35
C LEU A 69 4.15 4.38 23.55
N PHE A 70 2.96 4.32 24.16
CA PHE A 70 2.66 5.13 25.35
C PHE A 70 3.41 4.70 26.61
N HIS A 71 3.86 3.45 26.66
CA HIS A 71 4.65 2.93 27.79
C HIS A 71 6.16 3.09 27.60
N LEU A 72 6.61 3.57 26.43
CA LEU A 72 8.02 3.88 26.25
C LEU A 72 8.43 5.08 27.12
N PRO A 73 9.55 4.97 27.85
CA PRO A 73 10.06 6.07 28.68
C PRO A 73 10.58 7.20 27.79
N VAL A 74 9.76 8.23 27.62
CA VAL A 74 10.14 9.41 26.83
C VAL A 74 10.51 10.55 27.78
N PRO A 75 11.74 11.09 27.71
CA PRO A 75 12.20 12.12 28.63
C PRO A 75 11.52 13.48 28.38
N VAL A 76 10.91 13.69 27.23
CA VAL A 76 10.27 14.95 26.84
C VAL A 76 8.83 14.66 26.44
N LYS A 77 7.87 15.12 27.24
CA LYS A 77 6.44 14.91 26.99
C LYS A 77 5.83 15.94 26.01
N ARG A 78 6.46 17.07 25.80
CA ARG A 78 6.01 18.15 24.90
C ARG A 78 7.22 18.78 24.22
N LEU A 79 7.11 18.99 22.92
CA LEU A 79 8.07 19.79 22.16
C LEU A 79 7.59 21.25 22.19
N ALA A 80 8.38 22.12 22.80
CA ALA A 80 8.09 23.55 22.79
C ALA A 80 8.22 24.11 21.37
N GLY A 81 7.31 25.02 20.98
CA GLY A 81 7.34 25.66 19.67
C GLY A 81 6.73 24.86 18.52
N THR A 82 6.33 23.61 18.74
CA THR A 82 5.78 22.76 17.67
C THR A 82 4.45 23.30 17.13
N SER A 83 3.61 23.83 18.03
CA SER A 83 2.29 24.36 17.65
C SER A 83 2.43 25.61 16.77
N GLU A 84 3.32 26.51 17.13
CA GLU A 84 3.62 27.73 16.38
C GLU A 84 4.21 27.39 15.03
N TYR A 85 5.19 26.49 14.99
CA TYR A 85 5.82 26.03 13.77
C TYR A 85 4.80 25.43 12.77
N PHE A 86 3.90 24.56 13.23
CA PHE A 86 2.88 23.99 12.35
C PHE A 86 1.83 25.03 11.94
N LYS A 87 1.48 26.00 12.80
CA LYS A 87 0.58 27.10 12.41
C LYS A 87 1.20 27.97 11.32
N GLU A 88 2.47 28.30 11.44
CA GLU A 88 3.19 29.07 10.41
C GLU A 88 3.26 28.29 9.10
N MET A 89 3.63 27.00 9.13
CA MET A 89 3.62 26.16 7.94
C MET A 89 2.23 26.07 7.29
N TYR A 90 1.19 25.91 8.10
CA TYR A 90 -0.20 25.87 7.60
C TYR A 90 -0.61 27.19 6.96
N ALA A 91 -0.22 28.31 7.56
CA ALA A 91 -0.52 29.65 7.02
C ALA A 91 0.21 29.88 5.67
N GLN A 92 1.37 29.29 5.46
CA GLN A 92 2.13 29.38 4.21
C GLN A 92 1.51 28.56 3.07
N LEU A 93 0.71 27.53 3.36
CA LEU A 93 0.06 26.70 2.32
C LEU A 93 -0.92 27.49 1.45
N GLY A 94 -1.55 28.55 1.99
CA GLY A 94 -2.54 29.34 1.26
C GLY A 94 -3.86 28.60 1.02
N THR A 95 -4.56 29.00 -0.03
CA THR A 95 -5.81 28.35 -0.46
C THR A 95 -5.53 27.17 -1.36
N ILE A 96 -6.35 26.12 -1.25
CA ILE A 96 -6.24 24.92 -2.10
C ILE A 96 -6.39 25.31 -3.57
N ARG A 97 -5.40 25.02 -4.38
CA ARG A 97 -5.35 25.30 -5.81
C ARG A 97 -6.24 24.34 -6.61
N LEU A 98 -6.60 24.72 -7.84
CA LEU A 98 -7.41 23.87 -8.73
C LEU A 98 -6.75 22.51 -8.98
N GLY A 99 -5.45 22.50 -9.26
CA GLY A 99 -4.68 21.26 -9.46
C GLY A 99 -4.74 20.32 -8.26
N GLU A 100 -4.66 20.85 -7.03
CA GLU A 100 -4.79 20.04 -5.81
C GLU A 100 -6.20 19.46 -5.64
N LYS A 101 -7.24 20.25 -5.98
CA LYS A 101 -8.64 19.79 -5.96
C LYS A 101 -8.86 18.64 -6.96
N ILE A 102 -8.36 18.79 -8.20
CA ILE A 102 -8.47 17.77 -9.23
C ILE A 102 -7.76 16.49 -8.77
N SER A 103 -6.52 16.59 -8.27
CA SER A 103 -5.76 15.45 -7.75
C SER A 103 -6.51 14.74 -6.62
N LEU A 104 -7.08 15.50 -5.69
CA LEU A 104 -7.89 14.97 -4.60
C LEU A 104 -9.13 14.25 -5.13
N VAL A 105 -9.85 14.83 -6.07
CA VAL A 105 -11.04 14.24 -6.68
C VAL A 105 -10.68 12.94 -7.40
N LEU A 106 -9.61 12.91 -8.20
CA LEU A 106 -9.16 11.70 -8.89
C LEU A 106 -8.80 10.59 -7.91
N PHE A 107 -8.08 10.93 -6.83
CA PHE A 107 -7.69 9.96 -5.81
C PHE A 107 -8.91 9.41 -5.05
N VAL A 108 -9.81 10.31 -4.62
CA VAL A 108 -11.05 9.90 -3.91
C VAL A 108 -11.93 9.06 -4.83
N ALA A 109 -12.10 9.45 -6.09
CA ALA A 109 -12.87 8.70 -7.06
C ALA A 109 -12.28 7.29 -7.29
N ALA A 110 -10.96 7.18 -7.45
CA ALA A 110 -10.28 5.88 -7.58
C ALA A 110 -10.55 4.98 -6.37
N THR A 111 -10.41 5.56 -5.17
CA THR A 111 -10.62 4.84 -3.92
C THR A 111 -12.07 4.38 -3.78
N LEU A 112 -13.03 5.29 -3.99
CA LEU A 112 -14.45 4.95 -3.92
C LEU A 112 -14.82 3.85 -4.94
N LEU A 113 -14.36 3.97 -6.19
CA LEU A 113 -14.59 2.95 -7.21
C LEU A 113 -14.01 1.58 -6.81
N ALA A 114 -12.84 1.56 -6.16
CA ALA A 114 -12.28 0.31 -5.66
C ALA A 114 -13.17 -0.34 -4.58
N PHE A 115 -13.73 0.47 -3.66
CA PHE A 115 -14.64 -0.02 -2.61
C PHE A 115 -15.99 -0.50 -3.15
N ILE A 116 -16.57 0.22 -4.11
CA ILE A 116 -17.87 -0.13 -4.70
C ILE A 116 -17.75 -1.15 -5.85
N ARG A 117 -16.60 -1.78 -6.02
CA ARG A 117 -16.36 -2.83 -7.03
C ARG A 117 -17.49 -3.85 -7.12
N PRO A 118 -18.05 -4.38 -6.02
CA PRO A 118 -19.14 -5.35 -6.08
C PRO A 118 -20.37 -4.88 -6.85
N LEU A 119 -20.65 -3.56 -6.88
CA LEU A 119 -21.83 -3.01 -7.54
C LEU A 119 -21.72 -3.02 -9.08
N TYR A 120 -20.51 -2.91 -9.62
CA TYR A 120 -20.30 -2.84 -11.08
C TYR A 120 -19.52 -4.03 -11.66
N ALA A 121 -19.06 -4.97 -10.83
CA ALA A 121 -18.30 -6.14 -11.28
C ALA A 121 -19.06 -6.96 -12.34
N GLY A 122 -20.37 -7.07 -12.22
CA GLY A 122 -21.20 -7.78 -13.19
C GLY A 122 -21.30 -7.11 -14.55
N TRP A 123 -21.18 -5.77 -14.60
CA TRP A 123 -21.31 -5.01 -15.86
C TRP A 123 -19.94 -4.76 -16.52
N LEU A 124 -18.92 -4.56 -15.70
CA LEU A 124 -17.54 -4.26 -16.11
C LEU A 124 -16.54 -5.22 -15.45
N PRO A 125 -16.57 -6.52 -15.79
CA PRO A 125 -15.73 -7.53 -15.13
C PRO A 125 -14.23 -7.25 -15.30
N ALA A 126 -13.83 -6.67 -16.44
CA ALA A 126 -12.44 -6.34 -16.72
C ALA A 126 -11.90 -5.12 -15.93
N LEU A 127 -12.78 -4.25 -15.41
CA LEU A 127 -12.37 -3.02 -14.72
C LEU A 127 -12.05 -3.31 -13.25
N LYS A 128 -10.95 -4.03 -13.00
CA LYS A 128 -10.44 -4.29 -11.65
C LYS A 128 -9.90 -3.01 -10.99
N PRO A 129 -9.83 -2.93 -9.64
CA PRO A 129 -9.33 -1.75 -8.91
C PRO A 129 -7.98 -1.24 -9.41
N ALA A 130 -7.05 -2.12 -9.77
CA ALA A 130 -5.75 -1.74 -10.32
C ALA A 130 -5.87 -0.89 -11.59
N TYR A 131 -6.81 -1.26 -12.49
CA TYR A 131 -7.06 -0.49 -13.71
C TYR A 131 -7.74 0.84 -13.43
N VAL A 132 -8.61 0.90 -12.41
CA VAL A 132 -9.24 2.17 -11.99
C VAL A 132 -8.15 3.17 -11.54
N PHE A 133 -7.23 2.74 -10.67
CA PHE A 133 -6.11 3.59 -10.26
C PHE A 133 -5.21 3.99 -11.44
N LEU A 134 -4.94 3.05 -12.36
CA LEU A 134 -4.17 3.34 -13.57
C LEU A 134 -4.85 4.39 -14.43
N ILE A 135 -6.15 4.24 -14.70
CA ILE A 135 -6.93 5.19 -15.51
C ILE A 135 -6.94 6.57 -14.84
N MET A 136 -7.20 6.66 -13.55
CA MET A 136 -7.19 7.93 -12.84
C MET A 136 -5.80 8.58 -12.82
N GLY A 137 -4.74 7.77 -12.71
CA GLY A 137 -3.36 8.24 -12.86
C GLY A 137 -3.06 8.77 -14.26
N LEU A 138 -3.54 8.10 -15.32
CA LEU A 138 -3.38 8.56 -16.70
C LEU A 138 -4.20 9.84 -16.96
N LEU A 139 -5.38 9.96 -16.39
CA LEU A 139 -6.18 11.19 -16.48
C LEU A 139 -5.46 12.39 -15.87
N ALA A 140 -4.63 12.22 -14.85
CA ALA A 140 -3.85 13.30 -14.27
C ALA A 140 -2.89 13.97 -15.28
N PHE A 141 -2.48 13.27 -16.35
CA PHE A 141 -1.66 13.85 -17.42
C PHE A 141 -2.47 14.73 -18.39
N THR A 142 -3.79 14.60 -18.40
CA THR A 142 -4.67 15.32 -19.34
C THR A 142 -5.29 16.58 -18.74
N PHE A 143 -5.26 16.71 -17.42
CA PHE A 143 -5.77 17.90 -16.74
C PHE A 143 -4.69 18.97 -16.60
N GLU A 144 -5.13 20.21 -16.61
CA GLU A 144 -4.29 21.39 -16.40
C GLU A 144 -4.66 22.09 -15.11
N ASP A 145 -3.71 22.79 -14.54
CA ASP A 145 -3.89 23.63 -13.35
C ASP A 145 -4.43 25.04 -13.74
N GLU A 146 -4.51 25.94 -12.76
CA GLU A 146 -4.97 27.33 -12.95
C GLU A 146 -4.06 28.13 -13.90
N ASP A 147 -2.80 27.74 -14.01
CA ASP A 147 -1.77 28.39 -14.83
C ASP A 147 -1.71 27.78 -16.25
N GLY A 148 -2.58 26.84 -16.62
CA GLY A 148 -2.58 26.11 -17.88
C GLY A 148 -1.40 25.14 -18.02
N LYS A 149 -0.82 24.70 -16.89
CA LYS A 149 0.23 23.68 -16.86
C LYS A 149 -0.40 22.33 -16.58
N ALA A 150 0.12 21.30 -17.25
CA ALA A 150 -0.31 19.93 -17.00
C ALA A 150 -0.17 19.58 -15.50
N LEU A 151 -1.22 19.00 -14.93
CA LEU A 151 -1.28 18.60 -13.54
C LEU A 151 -0.19 17.59 -13.18
N LEU A 152 0.13 16.68 -14.12
CA LEU A 152 1.21 15.72 -14.02
C LEU A 152 1.98 15.68 -15.32
N THR A 153 3.30 15.90 -15.26
CA THR A 153 4.20 15.72 -16.40
C THR A 153 4.92 14.39 -16.32
N TRP A 154 5.30 13.82 -17.48
CA TRP A 154 6.05 12.57 -17.50
C TRP A 154 7.36 12.67 -16.74
N GLU A 155 8.08 13.78 -16.91
CA GLU A 155 9.34 14.01 -16.22
C GLU A 155 9.20 13.97 -14.69
N PHE A 156 8.11 14.51 -14.15
CA PHE A 156 7.83 14.46 -12.72
C PHE A 156 7.40 13.06 -12.29
N ALA A 157 6.51 12.41 -13.04
CA ALA A 157 6.03 11.06 -12.76
C ALA A 157 7.18 10.04 -12.81
N GLU A 158 8.06 10.11 -13.81
CA GLU A 158 9.20 9.21 -13.96
C GLU A 158 10.14 9.25 -12.76
N LYS A 159 10.40 10.45 -12.23
CA LYS A 159 11.24 10.63 -11.03
C LYS A 159 10.54 10.15 -9.74
N GLY A 160 9.20 10.23 -9.69
CA GLY A 160 8.39 9.82 -8.54
C GLY A 160 8.11 8.32 -8.47
N VAL A 161 8.16 7.61 -9.59
CA VAL A 161 7.89 6.17 -9.63
C VAL A 161 9.12 5.39 -9.14
N MET A 162 8.89 4.49 -8.19
CA MET A 162 9.93 3.58 -7.69
C MET A 162 10.15 2.41 -8.66
N TRP A 163 10.74 2.66 -9.81
CA TRP A 163 10.97 1.67 -10.88
C TRP A 163 11.65 0.39 -10.39
N GLY A 164 12.63 0.51 -9.50
CA GLY A 164 13.32 -0.64 -8.93
C GLY A 164 12.39 -1.58 -8.18
N MET A 165 11.44 -1.05 -7.41
CA MET A 165 10.44 -1.87 -6.72
C MET A 165 9.45 -2.50 -7.70
N LEU A 166 9.02 -1.76 -8.71
CA LEU A 166 8.11 -2.28 -9.74
C LEU A 166 8.73 -3.49 -10.45
N PHE A 167 9.98 -3.37 -10.92
CA PHE A 167 10.68 -4.47 -11.57
C PHE A 167 10.98 -5.64 -10.63
N LEU A 168 11.32 -5.35 -9.37
CA LEU A 168 11.54 -6.39 -8.35
C LEU A 168 10.28 -7.23 -8.13
N PHE A 169 9.14 -6.59 -7.94
CA PHE A 169 7.88 -7.30 -7.73
C PHE A 169 7.39 -8.01 -8.99
N ALA A 170 7.44 -7.35 -10.15
CA ALA A 170 7.06 -7.97 -11.40
C ALA A 170 7.93 -9.20 -11.72
N GLY A 171 9.24 -9.07 -11.56
CA GLY A 171 10.18 -10.18 -11.73
C GLY A 171 9.97 -11.31 -10.73
N GLY A 172 9.75 -10.98 -9.46
CA GLY A 172 9.46 -11.97 -8.42
C GLY A 172 8.17 -12.74 -8.67
N LEU A 173 7.10 -12.05 -9.09
CA LEU A 173 5.83 -12.68 -9.46
C LEU A 173 5.97 -13.59 -10.69
N ALA A 174 6.65 -13.11 -11.73
CA ALA A 174 6.90 -13.87 -12.95
C ALA A 174 7.72 -15.14 -12.66
N LEU A 175 8.79 -15.01 -11.86
CA LEU A 175 9.62 -16.14 -11.45
C LEU A 175 8.81 -17.14 -10.59
N GLY A 176 8.03 -16.67 -9.63
CA GLY A 176 7.17 -17.49 -8.79
C GLY A 176 6.14 -18.28 -9.61
N SER A 177 5.49 -17.61 -10.59
CA SER A 177 4.55 -18.26 -11.52
C SER A 177 5.26 -19.33 -12.36
N LEU A 178 6.41 -18.99 -12.93
CA LEU A 178 7.21 -19.92 -13.74
C LEU A 178 7.62 -21.18 -12.95
N VAL A 179 8.14 -20.99 -11.73
CA VAL A 179 8.58 -22.11 -10.85
C VAL A 179 7.39 -23.01 -10.49
N THR A 180 6.21 -22.43 -10.28
CA THR A 180 4.99 -23.18 -9.95
C THR A 180 4.44 -23.91 -11.19
N GLU A 181 4.32 -23.23 -12.31
CA GLU A 181 3.71 -23.76 -13.54
C GLU A 181 4.57 -24.84 -14.21
N THR A 182 5.89 -24.72 -14.12
CA THR A 182 6.83 -25.75 -14.65
C THR A 182 6.96 -26.98 -13.75
N GLY A 183 6.37 -26.96 -12.55
CA GLY A 183 6.55 -28.03 -11.56
C GLY A 183 7.94 -28.05 -10.91
N ALA A 184 8.77 -27.04 -11.17
CA ALA A 184 10.11 -26.95 -10.57
C ALA A 184 10.04 -26.89 -9.04
N ALA A 185 9.03 -26.20 -8.48
CA ALA A 185 8.79 -26.16 -7.04
C ALA A 185 8.60 -27.56 -6.45
N LEU A 186 7.81 -28.41 -7.12
CA LEU A 186 7.57 -29.79 -6.68
C LEU A 186 8.85 -30.63 -6.71
N LYS A 187 9.61 -30.55 -7.80
CA LYS A 187 10.89 -31.24 -7.92
C LYS A 187 11.93 -30.82 -6.89
N MET A 188 11.95 -29.50 -6.55
CA MET A 188 12.82 -29.00 -5.48
C MET A 188 12.38 -29.53 -4.11
N ALA A 189 11.07 -29.56 -3.84
CA ALA A 189 10.55 -30.13 -2.59
C ALA A 189 10.88 -31.63 -2.48
N GLU A 190 10.69 -32.42 -3.54
CA GLU A 190 11.07 -33.82 -3.59
C GLU A 190 12.57 -34.03 -3.36
N ALA A 191 13.42 -33.23 -3.98
CA ALA A 191 14.86 -33.28 -3.78
C ALA A 191 15.26 -33.00 -2.31
N ILE A 192 14.58 -32.06 -1.65
CA ILE A 192 14.82 -31.73 -0.23
C ILE A 192 14.40 -32.90 0.67
N THR A 193 13.28 -33.57 0.37
CA THR A 193 12.82 -34.73 1.17
C THR A 193 13.71 -35.96 0.99
N LEU A 194 14.44 -36.06 -0.12
CA LEU A 194 15.42 -37.13 -0.36
C LEU A 194 16.77 -36.92 0.35
N LEU A 195 17.04 -35.68 0.81
CA LEU A 195 18.22 -35.40 1.62
C LEU A 195 18.03 -35.98 3.03
N PRO A 196 18.92 -36.86 3.52
CA PRO A 196 18.87 -37.34 4.89
C PRO A 196 19.31 -36.21 5.83
N LEU A 197 18.38 -35.29 6.13
CA LEU A 197 18.60 -34.20 7.08
C LEU A 197 18.15 -34.68 8.47
N PRO A 198 19.07 -35.05 9.39
CA PRO A 198 18.72 -35.37 10.77
C PRO A 198 18.29 -34.13 11.58
N LEU A 199 18.05 -32.98 10.95
CA LEU A 199 17.85 -31.68 11.55
C LEU A 199 16.41 -31.13 11.47
N LEU A 200 15.45 -31.91 10.98
CA LEU A 200 14.03 -31.48 10.91
C LEU A 200 13.16 -32.02 12.05
N CYS A 201 13.77 -32.57 13.10
CA CYS A 201 13.10 -33.08 14.31
C CYS A 201 13.61 -32.36 15.59
N LEU A 202 13.72 -31.05 15.57
CA LEU A 202 13.87 -30.23 16.79
C LEU A 202 12.87 -29.09 16.77
#